data_85b017609833c4acba5d76728c418a95
#
_entry.id   85b017609833c4acba5d76728c418a95
#
_cell.length_a   1.000
_cell.length_b   1.000
_cell.length_c   1.000
_cell.angle_alpha   90.00
_cell.angle_beta   90.00
_cell.angle_gamma   90.00
#
_symmetry.space_group_name_H-M   'P 1'
#
loop_
_entity.id
_entity.type
_entity.pdbx_description
1 polymer ?
#
loop_
_entity_poly.entity_id
_entity_poly.type
_entity_poly.pdbx_seq_one_letter_code
_entity_poly.pdbx_strand_id
1 'polypeptide(L)'
;MISRLISPLSIIAALLGVGALRLAADEPIMNMMPRWSGGWGYQFVEEYRRESDLLLGDRKAYPGFTEDVHLLHLQGVYTWDRSIRLTAKLPYVLDAYREMPDGLGGKKTQHDNGIGDLTLALPLKKYFNLDGRSGSWTFKPLLRVPLSGDDEYEIYDKEWGEGLELGYEFETANWAFGVSTSGWLNHSNKPFESFSSLDIGYNFQALGSNGTIFWETDF
;
A
#
# COMPACT_ATOMS: atom_id res chain seq x y z
N MET A 1 7.60 16.09 -40.71
CA MET A 1 8.26 15.90 -39.42
C MET A 1 7.36 16.57 -38.37
N ILE A 2 6.40 15.84 -37.79
CA ILE A 2 5.41 16.38 -36.86
C ILE A 2 5.83 15.90 -35.48
N SER A 3 6.43 16.77 -34.68
CA SER A 3 6.71 16.52 -33.27
C SER A 3 5.37 16.56 -32.51
N ARG A 4 4.85 15.42 -32.13
CA ARG A 4 3.73 15.36 -31.19
C ARG A 4 4.25 15.73 -29.81
N LEU A 5 3.92 16.91 -29.36
CA LEU A 5 4.07 17.32 -27.97
C LEU A 5 3.20 16.39 -27.12
N ILE A 6 3.83 15.57 -26.31
CA ILE A 6 3.16 14.76 -25.28
C ILE A 6 2.59 15.74 -24.27
N SER A 7 1.30 15.77 -24.10
CA SER A 7 0.64 16.68 -23.16
C SER A 7 1.00 16.28 -21.72
N PRO A 8 1.14 17.24 -20.80
CA PRO A 8 1.41 16.93 -19.38
C PRO A 8 0.31 16.05 -18.75
N LEU A 9 -0.92 16.09 -19.28
CA LEU A 9 -1.99 15.18 -18.88
C LEU A 9 -1.69 13.71 -19.20
N SER A 10 -0.99 13.44 -20.31
CA SER A 10 -0.61 12.07 -20.68
C SER A 10 0.49 11.49 -19.78
N ILE A 11 1.36 12.35 -19.24
CA ILE A 11 2.39 11.95 -18.28
C ILE A 11 1.75 11.64 -16.91
N ILE A 12 0.77 12.44 -16.48
CA ILE A 12 0.02 12.21 -15.26
C ILE A 12 -0.79 10.91 -15.36
N ALA A 13 -1.44 10.64 -16.49
CA ALA A 13 -2.18 9.40 -16.74
C ALA A 13 -1.26 8.16 -16.78
N ALA A 14 -0.02 8.30 -17.29
CA ALA A 14 0.97 7.24 -17.30
C ALA A 14 1.52 6.95 -15.89
N LEU A 15 1.69 7.98 -15.04
CA LEU A 15 2.08 7.83 -13.64
C LEU A 15 0.96 7.19 -12.81
N LEU A 16 -0.31 7.50 -13.10
CA LEU A 16 -1.48 6.87 -12.46
C LEU A 16 -1.63 5.38 -12.84
N GLY A 17 -1.19 4.98 -14.03
CA GLY A 17 -1.27 3.60 -14.50
C GLY A 17 -0.19 2.67 -13.94
N VAL A 18 0.93 3.20 -13.48
CA VAL A 18 2.05 2.40 -12.91
C VAL A 18 1.90 2.28 -11.38
N GLY A 19 1.21 3.24 -10.74
CA GLY A 19 0.98 3.23 -9.28
C GLY A 19 -0.14 2.30 -8.80
N ALA A 20 -1.02 1.83 -9.70
CA ALA A 20 -2.17 1.00 -9.33
C ALA A 20 -1.80 -0.45 -8.89
N LEU A 21 -0.51 -0.81 -8.92
CA LEU A 21 -0.06 -2.19 -8.71
C LEU A 21 0.25 -2.54 -7.24
N ARG A 22 0.10 -1.61 -6.29
CA ARG A 22 0.26 -1.89 -4.87
C ARG A 22 -0.85 -1.23 -4.05
N LEU A 23 -2.09 -1.60 -4.33
CA LEU A 23 -3.16 -1.41 -3.36
C LEU A 23 -2.86 -2.30 -2.15
N ALA A 24 -2.07 -1.79 -1.23
CA ALA A 24 -2.08 -2.31 0.11
C ALA A 24 -3.46 -1.99 0.71
N ALA A 25 -4.41 -2.88 0.56
CA ALA A 25 -5.72 -2.86 1.22
C ALA A 25 -5.57 -3.01 2.75
N ASP A 26 -4.70 -2.23 3.37
CA ASP A 26 -4.01 -2.58 4.57
C ASP A 26 -4.23 -1.61 5.73
N GLU A 27 -4.52 -0.39 5.40
CA GLU A 27 -4.49 0.68 6.40
C GLU A 27 -5.75 0.78 7.29
N PRO A 28 -6.97 0.49 6.84
CA PRO A 28 -8.15 0.72 7.67
C PRO A 28 -8.17 -0.11 8.95
N ILE A 29 -7.70 -1.36 8.88
CA ILE A 29 -7.75 -2.24 10.04
C ILE A 29 -6.61 -1.95 11.02
N MET A 30 -5.41 -1.64 10.53
CA MET A 30 -4.31 -1.21 11.39
C MET A 30 -4.60 0.11 12.11
N ASN A 31 -5.38 0.99 11.51
CA ASN A 31 -5.87 2.20 12.16
C ASN A 31 -7.00 1.91 13.17
N MET A 32 -7.75 0.83 13.00
CA MET A 32 -8.80 0.39 13.91
C MET A 32 -8.28 -0.45 15.09
N MET A 33 -7.01 -0.90 15.06
CA MET A 33 -6.38 -1.63 16.15
C MET A 33 -6.39 -0.82 17.46
N PRO A 34 -6.37 -1.48 18.61
CA PRO A 34 -6.81 -0.89 19.87
C PRO A 34 -6.19 0.47 20.14
N ARG A 35 -7.06 1.46 20.30
CA ARG A 35 -6.71 2.83 20.68
C ARG A 35 -6.36 2.96 22.16
N TRP A 36 -6.32 1.82 22.87
CA TRP A 36 -5.97 1.78 24.30
C TRP A 36 -4.47 1.67 24.51
N SER A 37 -4.05 2.14 25.62
CA SER A 37 -2.68 2.11 26.11
C SER A 37 -2.30 0.72 26.61
N GLY A 38 -1.11 0.26 26.25
CA GLY A 38 -0.47 -0.94 26.77
C GLY A 38 -1.09 -2.25 26.28
N GLY A 39 -0.80 -2.66 25.06
CA GLY A 39 -1.32 -3.95 24.59
C GLY A 39 -0.78 -4.41 23.26
N TRP A 40 -0.93 -5.70 23.04
CA TRP A 40 -0.64 -6.40 21.80
C TRP A 40 -1.92 -6.60 21.00
N GLY A 41 -1.82 -6.44 19.69
CA GLY A 41 -2.82 -6.88 18.74
C GLY A 41 -2.15 -7.63 17.60
N TYR A 42 -2.88 -8.53 16.98
CA TYR A 42 -2.43 -9.22 15.76
C TYR A 42 -3.62 -9.52 14.87
N GLN A 43 -3.36 -9.66 13.58
CA GLN A 43 -4.35 -10.07 12.60
C GLN A 43 -3.70 -10.86 11.47
N PHE A 44 -4.52 -11.66 10.80
CA PHE A 44 -4.18 -12.29 9.54
C PHE A 44 -5.04 -11.64 8.46
N VAL A 45 -4.40 -11.28 7.35
CA VAL A 45 -5.08 -10.73 6.18
C VAL A 45 -4.72 -11.59 5.00
N GLU A 46 -5.74 -12.17 4.36
CA GLU A 46 -5.58 -12.90 3.11
C GLU A 46 -5.84 -11.93 1.95
N GLU A 47 -4.94 -11.91 0.99
CA GLU A 47 -5.00 -11.05 -0.18
C GLU A 47 -4.87 -11.91 -1.43
N TYR A 48 -5.78 -11.75 -2.37
CA TYR A 48 -5.70 -12.32 -3.69
C TYR A 48 -5.73 -11.21 -4.73
N ARG A 49 -4.72 -11.19 -5.60
CA ARG A 49 -4.63 -10.26 -6.73
C ARG A 49 -4.58 -11.03 -8.02
N ARG A 50 -5.30 -10.55 -9.00
CA ARG A 50 -5.21 -11.03 -10.36
C ARG A 50 -5.07 -9.86 -11.31
N GLU A 51 -4.05 -9.92 -12.12
CA GLU A 51 -3.77 -8.94 -13.15
C GLU A 51 -3.74 -9.62 -14.50
N SER A 52 -4.34 -8.97 -15.49
CA SER A 52 -4.30 -9.42 -16.87
C SER A 52 -4.03 -8.23 -17.76
N ASP A 53 -3.14 -8.41 -18.73
CA ASP A 53 -2.78 -7.37 -19.69
C ASP A 53 -2.10 -6.14 -19.06
N LEU A 54 -0.80 -6.12 -19.06
CA LEU A 54 -0.05 -4.92 -18.67
C LEU A 54 -0.36 -3.77 -19.64
N LEU A 55 -0.88 -2.67 -19.12
CA LEU A 55 -1.27 -1.51 -19.90
C LEU A 55 -0.19 -0.42 -19.82
N LEU A 56 0.09 0.19 -20.96
CA LEU A 56 0.87 1.43 -21.06
C LEU A 56 -0.03 2.50 -21.67
N GLY A 57 -0.67 3.29 -20.82
CA GLY A 57 -1.76 4.18 -21.20
C GLY A 57 -2.99 3.39 -21.64
N ASP A 58 -3.47 3.60 -22.86
CA ASP A 58 -4.62 2.90 -23.47
C ASP A 58 -4.23 1.66 -24.29
N ARG A 59 -2.95 1.30 -24.32
CA ARG A 59 -2.42 0.19 -25.10
C ARG A 59 -1.93 -0.94 -24.22
N LYS A 60 -2.21 -2.17 -24.66
CA LYS A 60 -1.63 -3.36 -24.06
C LYS A 60 -0.15 -3.41 -24.36
N ALA A 61 0.69 -3.18 -23.37
CA ALA A 61 2.14 -3.24 -23.51
C ALA A 61 2.61 -4.69 -23.71
N TYR A 62 1.96 -5.64 -23.00
CA TYR A 62 2.24 -7.07 -23.09
C TYR A 62 0.93 -7.84 -23.17
N PRO A 63 0.40 -8.08 -24.41
CA PRO A 63 -0.77 -8.93 -24.58
C PRO A 63 -0.46 -10.37 -24.16
N GLY A 64 -1.34 -10.94 -23.33
CA GLY A 64 -1.15 -12.28 -22.78
C GLY A 64 -0.32 -12.35 -21.50
N PHE A 65 -0.01 -11.20 -20.89
CA PHE A 65 0.47 -11.14 -19.50
C PHE A 65 -0.67 -11.55 -18.56
N THR A 66 -0.37 -12.43 -17.62
CA THR A 66 -1.25 -12.78 -16.52
C THR A 66 -0.43 -12.94 -15.25
N GLU A 67 -0.89 -12.37 -14.17
CA GLU A 67 -0.31 -12.51 -12.85
C GLU A 67 -1.40 -12.81 -11.84
N ASP A 68 -1.25 -13.91 -11.12
CA ASP A 68 -2.08 -14.30 -10.00
C ASP A 68 -1.20 -14.36 -8.76
N VAL A 69 -1.59 -13.67 -7.69
CA VAL A 69 -0.83 -13.60 -6.45
C VAL A 69 -1.74 -13.85 -5.27
N HIS A 70 -1.38 -14.81 -4.44
CA HIS A 70 -2.11 -15.18 -3.23
C HIS A 70 -1.18 -15.01 -2.03
N LEU A 71 -1.52 -14.09 -1.15
CA LEU A 71 -0.71 -13.69 0.00
C LEU A 71 -1.47 -13.89 1.30
N LEU A 72 -0.72 -14.23 2.34
CA LEU A 72 -1.17 -14.18 3.72
C LEU A 72 -0.27 -13.19 4.48
N HIS A 73 -0.85 -12.15 5.04
CA HIS A 73 -0.14 -11.19 5.87
C HIS A 73 -0.35 -11.49 7.34
N LEU A 74 0.73 -11.71 8.08
CA LEU A 74 0.74 -11.68 9.52
C LEU A 74 1.10 -10.26 9.95
N GLN A 75 0.18 -9.61 10.64
CA GLN A 75 0.38 -8.25 11.13
C GLN A 75 0.28 -8.23 12.63
N GLY A 76 1.21 -7.51 13.27
CA GLY A 76 1.26 -7.33 14.70
C GLY A 76 1.40 -5.85 15.07
N VAL A 77 0.84 -5.47 16.21
CA VAL A 77 0.99 -4.14 16.76
C VAL A 77 1.22 -4.23 18.27
N TYR A 78 2.14 -3.43 18.77
CA TYR A 78 2.25 -3.12 20.18
C TYR A 78 1.98 -1.64 20.39
N THR A 79 1.05 -1.32 21.28
CA THR A 79 0.66 0.05 21.60
C THR A 79 1.13 0.39 23.01
N TRP A 80 2.07 1.34 23.15
CA TRP A 80 2.44 1.91 24.46
C TRP A 80 1.36 2.86 24.97
N ASP A 81 0.95 3.75 24.10
CA ASP A 81 -0.20 4.63 24.27
C ASP A 81 -0.80 4.92 22.88
N ARG A 82 -1.88 5.70 22.83
CA ARG A 82 -2.54 6.02 21.55
C ARG A 82 -1.65 6.81 20.58
N SER A 83 -0.54 7.38 21.05
CA SER A 83 0.38 8.22 20.26
C SER A 83 1.59 7.46 19.75
N ILE A 84 1.95 6.35 20.40
CA ILE A 84 3.18 5.61 20.10
C ILE A 84 2.84 4.12 19.92
N ARG A 85 3.13 3.60 18.75
CA ARG A 85 2.93 2.19 18.39
C ARG A 85 4.15 1.64 17.68
N LEU A 86 4.32 0.34 17.78
CA LEU A 86 5.20 -0.43 16.90
C LEU A 86 4.33 -1.37 16.10
N THR A 87 4.48 -1.38 14.79
CA THR A 87 3.78 -2.31 13.91
C THR A 87 4.78 -3.17 13.16
N ALA A 88 4.40 -4.42 12.91
CA ALA A 88 5.16 -5.37 12.12
C ALA A 88 4.23 -6.05 11.13
N LYS A 89 4.64 -6.14 9.86
CA LYS A 89 3.93 -6.84 8.80
C LYS A 89 4.88 -7.84 8.16
N LEU A 90 4.52 -9.12 8.24
CA LEU A 90 5.24 -10.21 7.61
C LEU A 90 4.31 -10.87 6.58
N PRO A 91 4.54 -10.67 5.29
CA PRO A 91 3.80 -11.37 4.25
C PRO A 91 4.36 -12.78 4.04
N TYR A 92 3.48 -13.69 3.66
CA TYR A 92 3.80 -15.02 3.18
C TYR A 92 3.11 -15.23 1.83
N VAL A 93 3.90 -15.48 0.80
CA VAL A 93 3.41 -15.80 -0.54
C VAL A 93 2.96 -17.25 -0.51
N LEU A 94 1.64 -17.47 -0.56
CA LEU A 94 1.05 -18.82 -0.62
C LEU A 94 1.28 -19.42 -2.00
N ASP A 95 1.04 -18.63 -3.04
CA ASP A 95 1.30 -18.95 -4.44
C ASP A 95 1.34 -17.67 -5.25
N ALA A 96 2.31 -17.54 -6.12
CA ALA A 96 2.36 -16.49 -7.09
C ALA A 96 2.77 -17.07 -8.44
N TYR A 97 2.01 -16.71 -9.43
CA TYR A 97 2.15 -17.20 -10.78
C TYR A 97 2.13 -16.04 -11.77
N ARG A 98 3.15 -15.99 -12.61
CA ARG A 98 3.23 -15.00 -13.69
C ARG A 98 3.46 -15.71 -15.01
N GLU A 99 2.64 -15.38 -15.99
CA GLU A 99 2.80 -15.82 -17.37
C GLU A 99 3.05 -14.60 -18.27
N MET A 100 4.09 -14.65 -19.05
CA MET A 100 4.43 -13.59 -20.00
C MET A 100 4.87 -14.19 -21.35
N PRO A 101 4.65 -13.47 -22.47
CA PRO A 101 5.19 -13.87 -23.76
C PRO A 101 6.73 -13.93 -23.73
N ASP A 102 7.33 -14.98 -24.29
CA ASP A 102 8.79 -15.16 -24.37
C ASP A 102 9.45 -14.38 -25.53
N GLY A 103 8.66 -13.66 -26.32
CA GLY A 103 9.13 -12.93 -27.50
C GLY A 103 9.41 -13.79 -28.73
N LEU A 104 9.34 -15.12 -28.60
CA LEU A 104 9.56 -16.10 -29.68
C LEU A 104 8.27 -16.81 -30.11
N GLY A 105 7.12 -16.34 -29.61
CA GLY A 105 5.80 -16.91 -29.87
C GLY A 105 5.37 -17.96 -28.86
N GLY A 106 6.16 -18.22 -27.81
CA GLY A 106 5.85 -19.02 -26.65
C GLY A 106 5.46 -18.20 -25.44
N LYS A 107 5.33 -18.88 -24.29
CA LYS A 107 5.03 -18.29 -22.98
C LYS A 107 6.08 -18.73 -21.98
N LYS A 108 6.56 -17.81 -21.19
CA LYS A 108 7.41 -18.04 -20.04
C LYS A 108 6.54 -17.97 -18.78
N THR A 109 6.62 -19.01 -17.96
CA THR A 109 5.94 -19.11 -16.67
C THR A 109 6.96 -18.91 -15.55
N GLN A 110 6.61 -18.15 -14.54
CA GLN A 110 7.42 -17.94 -13.35
C GLN A 110 6.54 -18.13 -12.11
N HIS A 111 7.12 -18.67 -11.05
CA HIS A 111 6.47 -18.93 -9.77
C HIS A 111 7.27 -18.32 -8.64
N ASP A 112 6.56 -17.90 -7.58
CA ASP A 112 7.13 -17.48 -6.31
C ASP A 112 6.28 -18.03 -5.16
N ASN A 113 6.91 -18.39 -4.06
CA ASN A 113 6.28 -18.76 -2.81
C ASN A 113 7.23 -18.57 -1.64
N GLY A 114 6.69 -18.46 -0.43
CA GLY A 114 7.50 -18.37 0.77
C GLY A 114 7.34 -17.05 1.54
N ILE A 115 8.31 -16.78 2.41
CA ILE A 115 8.29 -15.59 3.27
C ILE A 115 8.71 -14.38 2.43
N GLY A 116 7.92 -13.30 2.52
CA GLY A 116 8.28 -11.99 1.96
C GLY A 116 9.06 -11.13 2.96
N ASP A 117 9.31 -9.89 2.59
CA ASP A 117 10.10 -8.95 3.40
C ASP A 117 9.31 -8.44 4.61
N LEU A 118 9.96 -8.47 5.79
CA LEU A 118 9.37 -7.93 7.01
C LEU A 118 9.39 -6.41 6.98
N THR A 119 8.24 -5.78 7.16
CA THR A 119 8.12 -4.34 7.35
C THR A 119 7.86 -4.03 8.81
N LEU A 120 8.69 -3.17 9.40
CA LEU A 120 8.51 -2.59 10.72
C LEU A 120 8.18 -1.12 10.57
N ALA A 121 7.27 -0.63 11.42
CA ALA A 121 6.95 0.80 11.46
C ALA A 121 6.73 1.28 12.89
N LEU A 122 7.08 2.54 13.14
CA LEU A 122 6.88 3.20 14.42
C LEU A 122 5.98 4.44 14.23
N PRO A 123 4.65 4.27 14.15
CA PRO A 123 3.73 5.39 14.09
C PRO A 123 3.79 6.25 15.36
N LEU A 124 4.16 7.52 15.20
CA LEU A 124 4.14 8.55 16.21
C LEU A 124 3.04 9.53 15.85
N LYS A 125 1.96 9.57 16.64
CA LYS A 125 0.79 10.42 16.38
C LYS A 125 0.67 11.54 17.39
N LYS A 126 0.43 12.76 16.90
CA LYS A 126 0.06 13.90 17.73
C LYS A 126 -1.38 14.27 17.45
N TYR A 127 -2.24 14.03 18.44
CA TYR A 127 -3.66 14.35 18.35
C TYR A 127 -3.94 15.81 18.69
N PHE A 128 -4.96 16.36 18.07
CA PHE A 128 -5.53 17.65 18.39
C PHE A 128 -7.06 17.57 18.38
N ASN A 129 -7.69 18.46 19.12
CA ASN A 129 -9.13 18.61 19.15
C ASN A 129 -9.45 20.12 19.12
N LEU A 130 -10.11 20.56 18.06
CA LEU A 130 -10.42 21.97 17.80
C LEU A 130 -11.92 22.08 17.47
N ASP A 131 -12.69 22.73 18.34
CA ASP A 131 -14.08 23.16 18.10
C ASP A 131 -14.93 22.21 17.23
N GLY A 132 -15.15 20.99 17.74
CA GLY A 132 -15.92 19.95 17.03
C GLY A 132 -15.19 19.26 15.88
N ARG A 133 -13.86 19.44 15.80
CA ARG A 133 -12.98 18.72 14.88
C ARG A 133 -11.95 17.96 15.70
N SER A 134 -11.71 16.72 15.35
CA SER A 134 -10.60 15.95 15.90
C SER A 134 -9.69 15.51 14.76
N GLY A 135 -8.42 15.36 15.05
CA GLY A 135 -7.49 14.92 14.04
C GLY A 135 -6.13 14.56 14.61
N SER A 136 -5.22 14.18 13.72
CA SER A 136 -3.86 13.85 14.09
C SER A 136 -2.86 14.16 13.00
N TRP A 137 -1.64 14.44 13.43
CA TRP A 137 -0.43 14.38 12.62
C TRP A 137 0.26 13.06 12.89
N THR A 138 0.73 12.40 11.86
CA THR A 138 1.49 11.17 11.94
C THR A 138 2.88 11.38 11.38
N PHE A 139 3.88 10.91 12.12
CA PHE A 139 5.26 10.75 11.69
C PHE A 139 5.59 9.26 11.88
N LYS A 140 5.91 8.53 10.81
CA LYS A 140 6.01 7.08 10.83
C LYS A 140 7.31 6.64 10.15
N PRO A 141 8.41 6.47 10.90
CA PRO A 141 9.59 5.79 10.39
C PRO A 141 9.25 4.35 10.02
N LEU A 142 9.85 3.88 8.94
CA LEU A 142 9.63 2.56 8.35
C LEU A 142 10.97 1.87 8.14
N LEU A 143 11.00 0.56 8.32
CA LEU A 143 12.17 -0.28 8.05
C LEU A 143 11.72 -1.55 7.34
N ARG A 144 12.32 -1.85 6.19
CA ARG A 144 12.17 -3.12 5.48
C ARG A 144 13.37 -4.00 5.77
N VAL A 145 13.11 -5.23 6.19
CA VAL A 145 14.11 -6.26 6.48
C VAL A 145 13.95 -7.37 5.45
N PRO A 146 14.97 -7.67 4.63
CA PRO A 146 14.90 -8.69 3.61
C PRO A 146 14.87 -10.08 4.26
N LEU A 147 13.76 -10.78 4.10
CA LEU A 147 13.57 -12.16 4.55
C LEU A 147 13.17 -13.09 3.40
N SER A 148 12.78 -12.53 2.25
CA SER A 148 12.36 -13.30 1.09
C SER A 148 13.48 -14.18 0.53
N GLY A 149 13.08 -15.30 -0.06
CA GLY A 149 13.98 -16.31 -0.66
C GLY A 149 14.52 -15.91 -2.05
N ASP A 150 15.35 -16.76 -2.71
CA ASP A 150 15.91 -16.55 -4.05
C ASP A 150 15.06 -17.30 -5.08
N ASP A 151 13.97 -16.71 -5.54
CA ASP A 151 13.09 -17.29 -6.55
C ASP A 151 13.30 -16.65 -7.94
N GLU A 152 12.87 -17.34 -9.00
CA GLU A 152 12.99 -16.81 -10.38
C GLU A 152 12.14 -15.57 -10.62
N TYR A 153 11.10 -15.39 -9.83
CA TYR A 153 10.18 -14.29 -9.86
C TYR A 153 9.96 -13.81 -8.43
N GLU A 154 10.24 -12.56 -8.18
CA GLU A 154 10.17 -11.97 -6.85
C GLU A 154 9.01 -10.99 -6.77
N ILE A 155 8.10 -11.24 -5.80
CA ILE A 155 7.07 -10.28 -5.40
C ILE A 155 7.65 -9.25 -4.46
N TYR A 156 8.65 -9.63 -3.66
CA TYR A 156 9.33 -8.80 -2.69
C TYR A 156 10.77 -8.50 -3.10
N ASP A 157 11.23 -7.32 -2.74
CA ASP A 157 12.47 -6.74 -3.25
C ASP A 157 13.75 -7.34 -2.68
N LYS A 158 13.68 -8.12 -1.57
CA LYS A 158 14.83 -8.69 -0.84
C LYS A 158 15.89 -7.67 -0.43
N GLU A 159 15.47 -6.47 -0.15
CA GLU A 159 16.38 -5.37 0.09
C GLU A 159 16.06 -4.69 1.40
N TRP A 160 17.15 -4.27 2.07
CA TRP A 160 17.01 -3.32 3.15
C TRP A 160 16.45 -2.02 2.60
N GLY A 161 15.46 -1.49 3.28
CA GLY A 161 14.88 -0.21 2.94
C GLY A 161 14.56 0.58 4.20
N GLU A 162 14.82 1.87 4.14
CA GLU A 162 14.44 2.83 5.17
C GLU A 162 13.39 3.75 4.57
N GLY A 163 12.32 3.96 5.31
CA GLY A 163 11.22 4.78 4.83
C GLY A 163 10.74 5.77 5.89
N LEU A 164 10.02 6.76 5.40
CA LEU A 164 9.36 7.74 6.23
C LEU A 164 8.00 8.05 5.63
N GLU A 165 6.97 8.01 6.46
CA GLU A 165 5.63 8.45 6.12
C GLU A 165 5.22 9.64 6.98
N LEU A 166 4.60 10.62 6.35
CA LEU A 166 3.97 11.76 6.99
C LEU A 166 2.48 11.71 6.68
N GLY A 167 1.65 11.85 7.71
CA GLY A 167 0.21 11.81 7.58
C GLY A 167 -0.47 12.95 8.32
N TYR A 168 -1.61 13.34 7.80
CA TYR A 168 -2.54 14.26 8.45
C TYR A 168 -3.95 13.73 8.29
N GLU A 169 -4.66 13.62 9.39
CA GLU A 169 -6.05 13.18 9.43
C GLU A 169 -6.87 14.21 10.20
N PHE A 170 -8.09 14.44 9.74
CA PHE A 170 -9.04 15.18 10.54
C PHE A 170 -10.46 14.68 10.32
N GLU A 171 -11.27 14.77 11.36
CA GLU A 171 -12.65 14.29 11.39
C GLU A 171 -13.57 15.35 11.98
N THR A 172 -14.73 15.50 11.37
CA THR A 172 -15.88 16.25 11.88
C THR A 172 -17.03 15.27 12.14
N ALA A 173 -18.19 15.77 12.56
CA ALA A 173 -19.38 14.92 12.74
C ALA A 173 -19.74 14.12 11.46
N ASN A 174 -19.56 14.73 10.28
CA ASN A 174 -20.02 14.14 9.02
C ASN A 174 -18.89 13.79 8.06
N TRP A 175 -17.70 14.35 8.21
CA TRP A 175 -16.61 14.17 7.27
C TRP A 175 -15.35 13.65 7.95
N ALA A 176 -14.72 12.69 7.33
CA ALA A 176 -13.36 12.26 7.61
C ALA A 176 -12.47 12.60 6.41
N PHE A 177 -11.26 13.04 6.68
CA PHE A 177 -10.28 13.42 5.67
C PHE A 177 -8.90 12.95 6.12
N GLY A 178 -8.17 12.32 5.21
CA GLY A 178 -6.81 11.88 5.41
C GLY A 178 -5.95 12.21 4.20
N VAL A 179 -4.70 12.54 4.46
CA VAL A 179 -3.66 12.62 3.44
C VAL A 179 -2.38 12.05 4.03
N SER A 180 -1.72 11.22 3.27
CA SER A 180 -0.40 10.72 3.64
C SER A 180 0.56 10.77 2.46
N THR A 181 1.84 10.83 2.76
CA THR A 181 2.91 10.65 1.80
C THR A 181 4.03 9.88 2.45
N SER A 182 4.56 8.91 1.73
CA SER A 182 5.69 8.11 2.18
C SER A 182 6.80 8.10 1.13
N GLY A 183 8.03 7.93 1.59
CA GLY A 183 9.19 7.76 0.74
C GLY A 183 10.07 6.62 1.26
N TRP A 184 10.64 5.85 0.35
CA TRP A 184 11.55 4.74 0.64
C TRP A 184 12.91 4.95 -0.02
N LEU A 185 13.96 4.73 0.75
CA LEU A 185 15.33 4.60 0.30
C LEU A 185 15.69 3.11 0.34
N ASN A 186 15.95 2.54 -0.82
CA ASN A 186 16.39 1.16 -0.95
C ASN A 186 17.92 1.11 -1.01
N HIS A 187 18.54 0.12 -0.37
CA HIS A 187 20.00 -0.01 -0.30
C HIS A 187 20.63 -0.69 -1.53
N SER A 188 19.85 -0.83 -2.59
CA SER A 188 20.30 -1.32 -3.89
C SER A 188 20.28 -0.23 -4.95
N ASN A 189 20.48 -0.63 -6.19
CA ASN A 189 20.39 0.26 -7.35
C ASN A 189 18.95 0.66 -7.74
N LYS A 190 17.97 0.39 -6.89
CA LYS A 190 16.59 0.79 -7.15
C LYS A 190 16.39 2.29 -6.92
N PRO A 191 15.53 2.91 -7.73
CA PRO A 191 15.21 4.32 -7.55
C PRO A 191 14.48 4.57 -6.23
N PHE A 192 14.51 5.80 -5.76
CA PHE A 192 13.66 6.27 -4.67
C PHE A 192 12.19 6.03 -5.01
N GLU A 193 11.47 5.40 -4.10
CA GLU A 193 10.03 5.15 -4.22
C GLU A 193 9.27 6.16 -3.35
N SER A 194 8.19 6.71 -3.89
CA SER A 194 7.29 7.58 -3.13
C SER A 194 5.84 7.23 -3.41
N PHE A 195 5.03 7.27 -2.37
CA PHE A 195 3.61 7.00 -2.43
C PHE A 195 2.87 8.11 -1.71
N SER A 196 1.71 8.49 -2.21
CA SER A 196 0.83 9.45 -1.54
C SER A 196 -0.59 8.93 -1.62
N SER A 197 -1.34 9.08 -0.54
CA SER A 197 -2.76 8.74 -0.48
C SER A 197 -3.60 9.93 -0.08
N LEU A 198 -4.83 9.94 -0.54
CA LEU A 198 -5.87 10.89 -0.18
C LEU A 198 -7.14 10.12 0.13
N ASP A 199 -7.66 10.32 1.33
CA ASP A 199 -8.84 9.65 1.86
C ASP A 199 -9.93 10.68 2.16
N ILE A 200 -11.14 10.40 1.72
CA ILE A 200 -12.32 11.22 2.01
C ILE A 200 -13.46 10.31 2.40
N GLY A 201 -13.98 10.47 3.61
CA GLY A 201 -15.14 9.75 4.11
C GLY A 201 -16.31 10.69 4.42
N TYR A 202 -17.52 10.24 4.14
CA TYR A 202 -18.74 10.92 4.56
C TYR A 202 -19.59 9.99 5.42
N ASN A 203 -19.81 10.41 6.67
CA ASN A 203 -20.64 9.72 7.63
C ASN A 203 -22.08 10.17 7.50
N PHE A 204 -22.99 9.24 7.39
CA PHE A 204 -24.43 9.51 7.32
C PHE A 204 -25.22 8.56 8.19
N GLN A 205 -26.42 8.96 8.54
CA GLN A 205 -27.38 8.12 9.24
C GLN A 205 -28.59 7.88 8.36
N ALA A 206 -28.93 6.63 8.14
CA ALA A 206 -30.10 6.24 7.35
C ALA A 206 -30.77 5.03 8.00
N LEU A 207 -32.10 5.04 8.09
CA LEU A 207 -32.93 3.93 8.60
C LEU A 207 -32.50 3.41 9.98
N GLY A 208 -32.00 4.29 10.86
CA GLY A 208 -31.53 3.92 12.20
C GLY A 208 -30.15 3.27 12.25
N SER A 209 -29.46 3.20 11.13
CA SER A 209 -28.10 2.69 11.02
C SER A 209 -27.13 3.80 10.62
N ASN A 210 -25.89 3.72 11.13
CA ASN A 210 -24.81 4.58 10.71
C ASN A 210 -24.07 3.94 9.52
N GLY A 211 -23.78 4.72 8.50
CA GLY A 211 -23.00 4.31 7.36
C GLY A 211 -21.91 5.32 7.02
N THR A 212 -20.88 4.88 6.35
CA THR A 212 -19.81 5.74 5.81
C THR A 212 -19.63 5.40 4.35
N ILE A 213 -19.62 6.43 3.51
CA ILE A 213 -19.13 6.32 2.13
C ILE A 213 -17.69 6.80 2.18
N PHE A 214 -16.81 5.96 1.67
CA PHE A 214 -15.38 6.20 1.70
C PHE A 214 -14.82 6.20 0.28
N TRP A 215 -13.93 7.14 -0.02
CA TRP A 215 -13.18 7.24 -1.25
C TRP A 215 -11.71 7.39 -0.92
N GLU A 216 -10.89 6.55 -1.52
CA GLU A 216 -9.45 6.52 -1.37
C GLU A 216 -8.79 6.56 -2.74
N THR A 217 -7.70 7.24 -2.88
CA THR A 217 -6.87 7.23 -4.08
C THR A 217 -5.40 7.34 -3.73
N ASP A 218 -4.61 6.53 -4.40
CA ASP A 218 -3.16 6.47 -4.27
C ASP A 218 -2.49 7.04 -5.53
N PHE A 219 -1.33 7.70 -5.29
CA PHE A 219 -0.53 8.33 -6.35
C PHE A 219 0.93 7.88 -6.29
#